data_1bed4ab6ec3cd661c39f3abe3d7b2bb8
#
_entry.id   1bed4ab6ec3cd661c39f3abe3d7b2bb8
#
_cell.length_a   1.000
_cell.length_b   1.000
_cell.length_c   1.000
_cell.angle_alpha   90.00
_cell.angle_beta   90.00
_cell.angle_gamma   90.00
#
_symmetry.space_group_name_H-M   'P 1'
#
loop_
_entity.id
_entity.type
_entity.pdbx_description
1 polymer ?
#
loop_
_entity_poly.entity_id
_entity_poly.type
_entity_poly.pdbx_seq_one_letter_code
_entity_poly.pdbx_strand_id
1 'polypeptide(L)'
;MASTPSPRVERTTIAGSVEIPRMLNGLWQLAGGHDQDIDVAAAAEAMGPLIDAGLDGFDMADHYGPAELVVGHHNHSSRRPIAAFTKWCPPESGDKSFATAEAAVNLALRRMKQETITLMQYHVWDYTDDTYLCNLMHLRTLQQQGKISQIGLTNVDAAHLELLVHSGYPIATNQVSCSVIDRRLVRGRMAEVCVRHGVGVLAYGTLLGGFLGEKWVDAPEPTDTEGLNWSLRKYLRFIRVAGGWAPFQRVLKAVANVARKHGVPVAAVAMRWVLDIPVVKAVIIGARLTKESGKYMAGNLTAFGFSLDDADRAAIAEAQEGLTDIPGDCGDEYRRPPFLTASGDLSDHITGRDERRKIEEAITSGHRVEYHSGSKWEPIAGYSRAVRVGNIIRVSGTTANPPAELGSQLAVVGGVSARSQTVAVFDIIERALKRLGGSMSEVVRTRVMIRREQDVVEVSEAHGWVFQCHRVRPANTLTTAGLIGDEMLVEIEAEADVGSGESVFVVE
;
A
#
# COMPACT_ATOMS: atom_id res chain seq x y z
N MET A 1 2.28 -46.25 10.28
CA MET A 1 1.20 -45.33 9.93
C MET A 1 1.55 -44.77 8.56
N ALA A 2 0.71 -44.99 7.55
CA ALA A 2 0.93 -44.40 6.23
C ALA A 2 0.85 -42.88 6.37
N SER A 3 1.89 -42.15 5.99
CA SER A 3 1.90 -40.69 5.99
C SER A 3 0.83 -40.22 5.02
N THR A 4 -0.17 -39.51 5.52
CA THR A 4 -1.12 -38.80 4.66
C THR A 4 -0.32 -37.93 3.72
N PRO A 5 -0.52 -37.99 2.40
CA PRO A 5 0.22 -37.12 1.49
C PRO A 5 -0.02 -35.66 1.84
N SER A 6 1.04 -34.82 1.80
CA SER A 6 0.93 -33.40 2.03
C SER A 6 -0.12 -32.79 1.08
N PRO A 7 -0.98 -31.87 1.56
CA PRO A 7 -1.98 -31.21 0.72
C PRO A 7 -1.31 -30.54 -0.48
N ARG A 8 -1.94 -30.62 -1.65
CA ARG A 8 -1.46 -29.95 -2.85
C ARG A 8 -1.69 -28.44 -2.71
N VAL A 9 -0.67 -27.65 -3.05
CA VAL A 9 -0.77 -26.18 -3.07
C VAL A 9 -1.87 -25.74 -4.05
N GLU A 10 -2.82 -24.95 -3.57
CA GLU A 10 -3.80 -24.30 -4.41
C GLU A 10 -3.11 -23.26 -5.33
N ARG A 11 -3.57 -23.15 -6.57
CA ARG A 11 -3.07 -22.17 -7.53
C ARG A 11 -4.19 -21.25 -7.99
N THR A 12 -3.81 -20.08 -8.50
CA THR A 12 -4.74 -19.07 -9.04
C THR A 12 -4.06 -18.29 -10.15
N THR A 13 -4.81 -17.46 -10.85
CA THR A 13 -4.28 -16.55 -11.87
C THR A 13 -4.40 -15.10 -11.43
N ILE A 14 -3.38 -14.30 -11.75
CA ILE A 14 -3.42 -12.84 -11.72
C ILE A 14 -3.50 -12.29 -13.13
N ALA A 15 -4.24 -11.19 -13.34
CA ALA A 15 -4.51 -10.58 -14.65
C ALA A 15 -4.96 -11.60 -15.72
N GLY A 16 -5.60 -12.70 -15.32
CA GLY A 16 -6.12 -13.74 -16.21
C GLY A 16 -5.07 -14.59 -16.94
N SER A 17 -3.77 -14.34 -16.77
CA SER A 17 -2.72 -14.97 -17.55
C SER A 17 -1.56 -15.58 -16.77
N VAL A 18 -1.22 -15.05 -15.60
CA VAL A 18 -0.07 -15.51 -14.81
C VAL A 18 -0.54 -16.43 -13.69
N GLU A 19 -0.22 -17.71 -13.79
CA GLU A 19 -0.53 -18.70 -12.76
C GLU A 19 0.49 -18.61 -11.60
N ILE A 20 -0.01 -18.57 -10.37
CA ILE A 20 0.77 -18.46 -9.15
C ILE A 20 0.26 -19.42 -8.07
N PRO A 21 1.11 -19.90 -7.13
CA PRO A 21 0.64 -20.56 -5.93
C PRO A 21 -0.10 -19.57 -5.02
N ARG A 22 -1.13 -20.03 -4.32
CA ARG A 22 -1.87 -19.17 -3.37
C ARG A 22 -1.12 -18.90 -2.05
N MET A 23 0.11 -19.39 -1.94
CA MET A 23 1.06 -19.02 -0.89
C MET A 23 2.40 -18.69 -1.53
N LEU A 24 2.88 -17.46 -1.28
CA LEU A 24 4.15 -16.94 -1.78
C LEU A 24 5.18 -16.88 -0.66
N ASN A 25 6.44 -17.12 -1.03
CA ASN A 25 7.58 -16.98 -0.13
C ASN A 25 8.03 -15.52 -0.11
N GLY A 26 7.76 -14.81 1.00
CA GLY A 26 8.22 -13.44 1.19
C GLY A 26 9.67 -13.39 1.64
N LEU A 27 10.50 -12.61 0.94
CA LEU A 27 11.94 -12.53 1.19
C LEU A 27 12.37 -11.27 1.98
N TRP A 28 11.42 -10.58 2.60
CA TRP A 28 11.74 -9.40 3.45
C TRP A 28 12.70 -9.74 4.60
N GLN A 29 12.73 -10.99 5.06
CA GLN A 29 13.66 -11.46 6.09
C GLN A 29 15.13 -11.48 5.62
N LEU A 30 15.39 -11.31 4.32
CA LEU A 30 16.73 -11.14 3.77
C LEU A 30 17.20 -9.68 3.76
N ALA A 31 16.30 -8.72 4.04
CA ALA A 31 16.68 -7.32 4.26
C ALA A 31 17.51 -7.17 5.54
N GLY A 32 18.43 -6.22 5.55
CA GLY A 32 19.22 -5.89 6.73
C GLY A 32 18.34 -5.63 7.98
N GLY A 33 18.85 -5.94 9.17
CA GLY A 33 18.11 -5.80 10.44
C GLY A 33 17.37 -7.07 10.91
N HIS A 34 17.50 -8.19 10.19
CA HIS A 34 17.03 -9.52 10.61
C HIS A 34 18.17 -10.44 11.08
N ASP A 35 19.30 -9.91 11.49
CA ASP A 35 20.43 -10.59 12.16
C ASP A 35 21.17 -11.69 11.36
N GLN A 36 21.31 -11.55 10.03
CA GLN A 36 22.01 -12.58 9.25
C GLN A 36 22.92 -11.99 8.17
N ASP A 37 24.16 -12.49 8.12
CA ASP A 37 24.96 -12.45 6.92
C ASP A 37 24.41 -13.49 5.94
N ILE A 38 23.84 -13.04 4.82
CA ILE A 38 23.17 -13.91 3.85
C ILE A 38 24.19 -14.44 2.84
N ASP A 39 24.47 -15.74 2.91
CA ASP A 39 25.13 -16.45 1.82
C ASP A 39 24.11 -16.68 0.68
N VAL A 40 24.32 -15.97 -0.42
CA VAL A 40 23.42 -15.99 -1.59
C VAL A 40 23.27 -17.41 -2.17
N ALA A 41 24.36 -18.19 -2.23
CA ALA A 41 24.33 -19.53 -2.80
C ALA A 41 23.54 -20.49 -1.88
N ALA A 42 23.83 -20.47 -0.59
CA ALA A 42 23.13 -21.29 0.39
C ALA A 42 21.63 -20.93 0.48
N ALA A 43 21.29 -19.64 0.40
CA ALA A 43 19.91 -19.18 0.37
C ALA A 43 19.18 -19.64 -0.91
N ALA A 44 19.85 -19.63 -2.06
CA ALA A 44 19.28 -20.14 -3.31
C ALA A 44 19.06 -21.68 -3.27
N GLU A 45 19.96 -22.44 -2.66
CA GLU A 45 19.76 -23.87 -2.44
C GLU A 45 18.55 -24.13 -1.54
N ALA A 46 18.35 -23.32 -0.51
CA ALA A 46 17.20 -23.44 0.41
C ALA A 46 15.83 -23.13 -0.27
N MET A 47 15.79 -22.59 -1.48
CA MET A 47 14.57 -22.48 -2.29
C MET A 47 14.09 -23.86 -2.80
N GLY A 48 15.01 -24.80 -3.02
CA GLY A 48 14.72 -26.10 -3.64
C GLY A 48 13.56 -26.85 -2.98
N PRO A 49 13.59 -27.12 -1.66
CA PRO A 49 12.50 -27.82 -0.96
C PRO A 49 11.14 -27.11 -1.06
N LEU A 50 11.12 -25.76 -1.09
CA LEU A 50 9.89 -24.98 -1.24
C LEU A 50 9.29 -25.18 -2.64
N ILE A 51 10.14 -25.11 -3.67
CA ILE A 51 9.74 -25.32 -5.07
C ILE A 51 9.25 -26.77 -5.28
N ASP A 52 9.91 -27.75 -4.67
CA ASP A 52 9.50 -29.17 -4.73
C ASP A 52 8.12 -29.39 -4.11
N ALA A 53 7.77 -28.61 -3.10
CA ALA A 53 6.45 -28.62 -2.46
C ALA A 53 5.38 -27.86 -3.25
N GLY A 54 5.71 -27.22 -4.38
CA GLY A 54 4.79 -26.41 -5.18
C GLY A 54 4.69 -24.94 -4.73
N LEU A 55 5.54 -24.50 -3.81
CA LEU A 55 5.65 -23.10 -3.37
C LEU A 55 6.70 -22.36 -4.23
N ASP A 56 6.45 -22.31 -5.53
CA ASP A 56 7.35 -21.78 -6.54
C ASP A 56 7.19 -20.25 -6.81
N GLY A 57 6.49 -19.54 -5.94
CA GLY A 57 6.34 -18.08 -5.97
C GLY A 57 7.17 -17.39 -4.91
N PHE A 58 7.94 -16.35 -5.31
CA PHE A 58 8.83 -15.58 -4.42
C PHE A 58 8.56 -14.09 -4.56
N ASP A 59 8.32 -13.40 -3.43
CA ASP A 59 8.07 -11.96 -3.36
C ASP A 59 9.26 -11.23 -2.73
N MET A 60 9.81 -10.29 -3.46
CA MET A 60 10.99 -9.51 -3.15
C MET A 60 10.73 -8.02 -3.23
N ALA A 61 11.81 -7.22 -3.08
CA ALA A 61 11.88 -5.81 -3.43
C ALA A 61 13.33 -5.41 -3.71
N ASP A 62 13.51 -4.29 -4.41
CA ASP A 62 14.80 -3.70 -4.75
C ASP A 62 15.71 -3.42 -3.53
N HIS A 63 15.10 -3.15 -2.36
CA HIS A 63 15.75 -2.84 -1.09
C HIS A 63 15.75 -4.01 -0.07
N TYR A 64 15.35 -5.23 -0.48
CA TYR A 64 15.41 -6.42 0.42
C TYR A 64 16.79 -7.07 0.43
N GLY A 65 17.86 -6.29 0.57
CA GLY A 65 19.22 -6.80 0.61
C GLY A 65 19.54 -7.65 -0.63
N PRO A 66 20.04 -8.90 -0.45
CA PRO A 66 20.41 -9.76 -1.57
C PRO A 66 19.24 -10.56 -2.18
N ALA A 67 17.97 -10.30 -1.85
CA ALA A 67 16.84 -11.15 -2.25
C ALA A 67 16.77 -11.38 -3.77
N GLU A 68 16.91 -10.33 -4.59
CA GLU A 68 16.93 -10.45 -6.05
C GLU A 68 18.15 -11.24 -6.56
N LEU A 69 19.30 -11.13 -5.88
CA LEU A 69 20.52 -11.88 -6.22
C LEU A 69 20.36 -13.37 -5.88
N VAL A 70 19.67 -13.71 -4.79
CA VAL A 70 19.36 -15.11 -4.42
C VAL A 70 18.51 -15.76 -5.51
N VAL A 71 17.45 -15.09 -5.96
CA VAL A 71 16.64 -15.56 -7.09
C VAL A 71 17.47 -15.66 -8.36
N GLY A 72 18.34 -14.71 -8.64
CA GLY A 72 19.25 -14.77 -9.78
C GLY A 72 20.24 -15.91 -9.72
N HIS A 73 20.72 -16.27 -8.55
CA HIS A 73 21.57 -17.47 -8.36
C HIS A 73 20.77 -18.74 -8.66
N HIS A 74 19.55 -18.86 -8.14
CA HIS A 74 18.67 -19.98 -8.47
C HIS A 74 18.42 -20.10 -9.97
N ASN A 75 18.05 -19.02 -10.65
CA ASN A 75 17.76 -19.01 -12.09
C ASN A 75 18.99 -19.38 -12.95
N HIS A 76 20.19 -19.09 -12.45
CA HIS A 76 21.42 -19.47 -13.12
C HIS A 76 21.77 -20.97 -12.93
N SER A 77 21.56 -21.49 -11.73
CA SER A 77 21.95 -22.85 -11.34
C SER A 77 20.86 -23.90 -11.58
N SER A 78 19.62 -23.48 -11.66
CA SER A 78 18.44 -24.34 -11.81
C SER A 78 17.61 -23.90 -13.02
N ARG A 79 17.06 -24.89 -13.74
CA ARG A 79 16.11 -24.64 -14.84
C ARG A 79 14.64 -24.73 -14.39
N ARG A 80 14.40 -24.84 -13.08
CA ARG A 80 13.03 -24.88 -12.55
C ARG A 80 12.41 -23.50 -12.63
N PRO A 81 11.25 -23.36 -13.31
CA PRO A 81 10.57 -22.06 -13.40
C PRO A 81 10.05 -21.66 -12.02
N ILE A 82 10.13 -20.37 -11.72
CA ILE A 82 9.55 -19.76 -10.54
C ILE A 82 8.79 -18.48 -10.93
N ALA A 83 7.76 -18.13 -10.16
CA ALA A 83 7.12 -16.83 -10.25
C ALA A 83 7.89 -15.85 -9.35
N ALA A 84 8.69 -14.99 -9.97
CA ALA A 84 9.49 -14.00 -9.25
C ALA A 84 8.81 -12.63 -9.30
N PHE A 85 8.41 -12.11 -8.14
CA PHE A 85 7.81 -10.80 -7.97
C PHE A 85 8.80 -9.89 -7.26
N THR A 86 9.00 -8.71 -7.81
CA THR A 86 9.80 -7.69 -7.12
C THR A 86 9.05 -6.37 -7.01
N LYS A 87 9.63 -5.42 -6.29
CA LYS A 87 9.05 -4.10 -6.10
C LYS A 87 10.06 -3.05 -6.48
N TRP A 88 9.57 -1.99 -7.07
CA TRP A 88 10.30 -0.74 -7.18
C TRP A 88 9.77 0.24 -6.13
N CYS A 89 10.63 0.56 -5.17
CA CYS A 89 10.36 1.49 -4.10
C CYS A 89 11.31 2.68 -4.27
N PRO A 90 10.96 3.72 -5.08
CA PRO A 90 11.86 4.82 -5.37
C PRO A 90 12.43 5.44 -4.09
N PRO A 91 13.76 5.55 -3.93
CA PRO A 91 14.35 6.09 -2.71
C PRO A 91 14.25 7.63 -2.64
N GLU A 92 14.05 8.27 -3.79
CA GLU A 92 13.97 9.72 -3.92
C GLU A 92 12.67 10.12 -4.62
N SER A 93 12.14 11.28 -4.22
CA SER A 93 10.97 11.89 -4.84
C SER A 93 11.37 12.81 -6.00
N GLY A 94 10.43 13.07 -6.92
CA GLY A 94 10.53 14.14 -7.94
C GLY A 94 11.23 13.75 -9.24
N ASP A 95 11.87 12.58 -9.36
CA ASP A 95 12.45 12.14 -10.64
C ASP A 95 11.40 11.43 -11.49
N LYS A 96 10.91 12.14 -12.50
CA LYS A 96 9.89 11.69 -13.45
C LYS A 96 10.46 11.13 -14.75
N SER A 97 11.75 10.87 -14.82
CA SER A 97 12.42 10.45 -16.06
C SER A 97 12.17 8.98 -16.39
N PHE A 98 11.98 8.68 -17.67
CA PHE A 98 11.94 7.31 -18.16
C PHE A 98 13.23 6.54 -17.85
N ALA A 99 14.37 7.23 -17.89
CA ALA A 99 15.68 6.62 -17.65
C ALA A 99 15.80 6.02 -16.25
N THR A 100 15.23 6.68 -15.22
CA THR A 100 15.22 6.16 -13.84
C THR A 100 14.38 4.91 -13.72
N ALA A 101 13.16 4.90 -14.29
CA ALA A 101 12.31 3.71 -14.30
C ALA A 101 12.96 2.55 -15.06
N GLU A 102 13.55 2.84 -16.23
CA GLU A 102 14.26 1.83 -17.02
C GLU A 102 15.49 1.28 -16.29
N ALA A 103 16.26 2.13 -15.62
CA ALA A 103 17.42 1.72 -14.84
C ALA A 103 17.02 0.77 -13.69
N ALA A 104 15.94 1.08 -12.97
CA ALA A 104 15.40 0.24 -11.89
C ALA A 104 14.96 -1.14 -12.41
N VAL A 105 14.18 -1.19 -13.49
CA VAL A 105 13.73 -2.45 -14.10
C VAL A 105 14.90 -3.26 -14.64
N ASN A 106 15.83 -2.63 -15.35
CA ASN A 106 17.02 -3.32 -15.85
C ASN A 106 17.93 -3.82 -14.74
N LEU A 107 18.02 -3.13 -13.59
CA LEU A 107 18.76 -3.61 -12.42
C LEU A 107 18.13 -4.87 -11.84
N ALA A 108 16.80 -4.88 -11.64
CA ALA A 108 16.07 -6.04 -11.17
C ALA A 108 16.24 -7.25 -12.11
N LEU A 109 16.09 -7.06 -13.43
CA LEU A 109 16.32 -8.09 -14.44
C LEU A 109 17.72 -8.70 -14.35
N ARG A 110 18.76 -7.84 -14.25
CA ARG A 110 20.16 -8.30 -14.12
C ARG A 110 20.39 -9.08 -12.82
N ARG A 111 19.85 -8.58 -11.68
CA ARG A 111 20.00 -9.24 -10.38
C ARG A 111 19.32 -10.59 -10.37
N MET A 112 18.09 -10.66 -10.87
CA MET A 112 17.30 -11.89 -10.94
C MET A 112 17.70 -12.83 -12.08
N LYS A 113 18.58 -12.38 -13.02
CA LYS A 113 18.97 -13.12 -14.24
C LYS A 113 17.74 -13.61 -15.02
N GLN A 114 16.81 -12.71 -15.27
CA GLN A 114 15.59 -12.95 -16.06
C GLN A 114 15.49 -11.94 -17.21
N GLU A 115 14.79 -12.32 -18.27
CA GLU A 115 14.50 -11.43 -19.41
C GLU A 115 13.22 -10.62 -19.16
N THR A 116 12.30 -11.16 -18.37
CA THR A 116 11.01 -10.53 -18.05
C THR A 116 10.70 -10.69 -16.56
N ILE A 117 10.31 -9.61 -15.89
CA ILE A 117 9.82 -9.63 -14.50
C ILE A 117 8.37 -10.09 -14.53
N THR A 118 8.04 -11.16 -13.80
CA THR A 118 6.68 -11.71 -13.73
C THR A 118 5.67 -10.70 -13.20
N LEU A 119 5.99 -10.02 -12.10
CA LEU A 119 5.20 -8.94 -11.50
C LEU A 119 6.14 -7.88 -10.93
N MET A 120 6.08 -6.67 -11.48
CA MET A 120 6.73 -5.48 -10.91
C MET A 120 5.70 -4.71 -10.11
N GLN A 121 5.92 -4.57 -8.80
CA GLN A 121 5.05 -3.84 -7.89
C GLN A 121 5.63 -2.46 -7.59
N TYR A 122 4.81 -1.43 -7.67
CA TYR A 122 5.26 -0.06 -7.41
C TYR A 122 4.78 0.39 -6.03
N HIS A 123 5.67 1.00 -5.23
CA HIS A 123 5.34 1.58 -3.94
C HIS A 123 5.20 3.09 -4.04
N VAL A 124 4.03 3.61 -3.67
CA VAL A 124 3.80 5.07 -3.56
C VAL A 124 4.01 5.51 -2.12
N TRP A 125 5.02 6.35 -1.88
CA TRP A 125 5.31 6.86 -0.53
C TRP A 125 4.44 8.05 -0.14
N ASP A 126 4.20 8.97 -1.07
CA ASP A 126 3.41 10.19 -0.86
C ASP A 126 2.59 10.49 -2.11
N TYR A 127 1.29 10.57 -1.99
CA TYR A 127 0.41 10.91 -3.11
C TYR A 127 0.53 12.36 -3.55
N THR A 128 1.05 13.25 -2.70
CA THR A 128 1.32 14.64 -3.06
C THR A 128 2.53 14.79 -3.98
N ASP A 129 3.38 13.76 -4.10
CA ASP A 129 4.40 13.66 -5.13
C ASP A 129 3.84 12.91 -6.34
N ASP A 130 3.48 13.64 -7.39
CA ASP A 130 2.88 13.08 -8.61
C ASP A 130 3.86 12.29 -9.49
N THR A 131 5.09 12.12 -9.07
CA THR A 131 6.11 11.30 -9.72
C THR A 131 5.62 9.88 -9.95
N TYR A 132 4.80 9.32 -9.04
CA TYR A 132 4.26 7.98 -9.19
C TYR A 132 3.38 7.81 -10.44
N LEU A 133 2.67 8.85 -10.89
CA LEU A 133 1.88 8.81 -12.12
C LEU A 133 2.79 8.65 -13.35
N CYS A 134 3.90 9.39 -13.40
CA CYS A 134 4.88 9.26 -14.48
C CYS A 134 5.56 7.89 -14.44
N ASN A 135 6.01 7.45 -13.26
CA ASN A 135 6.70 6.18 -13.09
C ASN A 135 5.83 4.98 -13.48
N LEU A 136 4.55 4.98 -13.10
CA LEU A 136 3.62 3.92 -13.53
C LEU A 136 3.40 3.91 -15.05
N MET A 137 3.38 5.08 -15.70
CA MET A 137 3.30 5.16 -17.17
C MET A 137 4.59 4.63 -17.81
N HIS A 138 5.75 4.89 -17.23
CA HIS A 138 7.01 4.32 -17.67
C HIS A 138 7.07 2.80 -17.48
N LEU A 139 6.57 2.27 -16.37
CA LEU A 139 6.43 0.83 -16.17
C LEU A 139 5.49 0.21 -17.21
N ARG A 140 4.39 0.89 -17.58
CA ARG A 140 3.51 0.45 -18.68
C ARG A 140 4.26 0.39 -20.01
N THR A 141 5.10 1.37 -20.31
CA THR A 141 5.94 1.34 -21.51
C THR A 141 6.92 0.17 -21.50
N LEU A 142 7.57 -0.10 -20.34
CA LEU A 142 8.48 -1.23 -20.15
C LEU A 142 7.75 -2.59 -20.21
N GLN A 143 6.47 -2.63 -19.80
CA GLN A 143 5.60 -3.79 -20.00
C GLN A 143 5.34 -4.04 -21.49
N GLN A 144 5.01 -3.00 -22.25
CA GLN A 144 4.81 -3.11 -23.71
C GLN A 144 6.09 -3.56 -24.44
N GLN A 145 7.26 -3.24 -23.89
CA GLN A 145 8.56 -3.71 -24.39
C GLN A 145 8.89 -5.15 -23.97
N GLY A 146 8.03 -5.83 -23.20
CA GLY A 146 8.23 -7.20 -22.75
C GLY A 146 9.17 -7.36 -21.53
N LYS A 147 9.67 -6.27 -20.95
CA LYS A 147 10.53 -6.32 -19.74
C LYS A 147 9.74 -6.66 -18.46
N ILE A 148 8.45 -6.38 -18.43
CA ILE A 148 7.53 -6.64 -17.32
C ILE A 148 6.32 -7.39 -17.87
N SER A 149 5.93 -8.49 -17.25
CA SER A 149 4.69 -9.21 -17.61
C SER A 149 3.47 -8.51 -17.02
N GLN A 150 3.48 -8.25 -15.71
CA GLN A 150 2.36 -7.61 -15.02
C GLN A 150 2.85 -6.48 -14.11
N ILE A 151 2.02 -5.42 -13.99
CA ILE A 151 2.23 -4.30 -13.07
C ILE A 151 1.32 -4.49 -11.87
N GLY A 152 1.89 -4.40 -10.68
CA GLY A 152 1.18 -4.38 -9.41
C GLY A 152 1.48 -3.12 -8.62
N LEU A 153 0.78 -2.99 -7.51
CA LEU A 153 1.00 -1.96 -6.50
C LEU A 153 1.29 -2.61 -5.16
N THR A 154 1.87 -1.85 -4.26
CA THR A 154 1.98 -2.24 -2.85
C THR A 154 1.59 -1.07 -1.95
N ASN A 155 0.76 -1.35 -0.95
CA ASN A 155 0.28 -0.40 0.06
C ASN A 155 -0.45 0.83 -0.53
N VAL A 156 -1.13 0.69 -1.67
CA VAL A 156 -1.99 1.76 -2.20
C VAL A 156 -3.37 1.62 -1.58
N ASP A 157 -3.95 2.72 -1.10
CA ASP A 157 -5.29 2.74 -0.53
C ASP A 157 -6.38 2.60 -1.60
N ALA A 158 -7.63 2.35 -1.18
CA ALA A 158 -8.73 2.05 -2.09
C ALA A 158 -9.07 3.22 -3.03
N ALA A 159 -8.98 4.45 -2.54
CA ALA A 159 -9.31 5.63 -3.34
C ALA A 159 -8.28 5.88 -4.44
N HIS A 160 -7.00 5.73 -4.12
CA HIS A 160 -5.92 5.88 -5.09
C HIS A 160 -5.80 4.67 -6.04
N LEU A 161 -6.12 3.45 -5.58
CA LEU A 161 -6.25 2.32 -6.47
C LEU A 161 -7.33 2.58 -7.53
N GLU A 162 -8.51 3.03 -7.10
CA GLU A 162 -9.63 3.37 -7.98
C GLU A 162 -9.26 4.52 -8.94
N LEU A 163 -8.57 5.55 -8.44
CA LEU A 163 -8.03 6.66 -9.24
C LEU A 163 -7.08 6.16 -10.34
N LEU A 164 -6.13 5.29 -10.01
CA LEU A 164 -5.16 4.76 -10.98
C LEU A 164 -5.85 3.92 -12.06
N VAL A 165 -6.78 3.04 -11.67
CA VAL A 165 -7.53 2.23 -12.63
C VAL A 165 -8.37 3.10 -13.56
N HIS A 166 -9.09 4.11 -13.04
CA HIS A 166 -9.85 5.06 -13.85
C HIS A 166 -8.96 5.91 -14.76
N SER A 167 -7.72 6.15 -14.37
CA SER A 167 -6.71 6.81 -15.22
C SER A 167 -6.14 5.89 -16.32
N GLY A 168 -6.55 4.61 -16.37
CA GLY A 168 -6.15 3.66 -17.41
C GLY A 168 -4.83 2.94 -17.14
N TYR A 169 -4.31 2.95 -15.91
CA TYR A 169 -3.15 2.14 -15.57
C TYR A 169 -3.52 0.65 -15.47
N PRO A 170 -2.74 -0.27 -16.05
CA PRO A 170 -3.07 -1.70 -16.09
C PRO A 170 -2.62 -2.40 -14.80
N ILE A 171 -3.34 -2.18 -13.72
CA ILE A 171 -3.01 -2.71 -12.40
C ILE A 171 -3.55 -4.13 -12.24
N ALA A 172 -2.64 -5.11 -12.11
CA ALA A 172 -2.98 -6.52 -11.91
C ALA A 172 -3.26 -6.88 -10.45
N THR A 173 -2.48 -6.30 -9.53
CA THR A 173 -2.55 -6.62 -8.10
C THR A 173 -2.28 -5.40 -7.23
N ASN A 174 -2.79 -5.43 -5.99
CA ASN A 174 -2.33 -4.56 -4.91
C ASN A 174 -1.89 -5.42 -3.71
N GLN A 175 -0.65 -5.25 -3.26
CA GLN A 175 -0.11 -5.98 -2.13
C GLN A 175 -0.34 -5.18 -0.84
N VAL A 176 -1.18 -5.71 0.08
CA VAL A 176 -1.59 -5.00 1.30
C VAL A 176 -1.54 -5.91 2.53
N SER A 177 -1.46 -5.30 3.71
CA SER A 177 -1.55 -6.01 4.98
C SER A 177 -2.98 -6.55 5.20
N CYS A 178 -3.08 -7.84 5.55
CA CYS A 178 -4.34 -8.46 5.95
C CYS A 178 -4.10 -9.65 6.88
N SER A 179 -4.85 -9.71 7.98
CA SER A 179 -4.83 -10.80 8.94
C SER A 179 -6.13 -10.84 9.74
N VAL A 180 -6.28 -11.82 10.61
CA VAL A 180 -7.43 -11.88 11.55
C VAL A 180 -7.51 -10.66 12.50
N ILE A 181 -6.46 -9.84 12.56
CA ILE A 181 -6.41 -8.58 13.34
C ILE A 181 -6.54 -7.35 12.44
N ASP A 182 -5.82 -7.34 11.31
CA ASP A 182 -5.89 -6.26 10.33
C ASP A 182 -6.99 -6.56 9.30
N ARG A 183 -8.16 -6.01 9.54
CA ARG A 183 -9.37 -6.25 8.76
C ARG A 183 -9.69 -5.12 7.78
N ARG A 184 -8.79 -4.14 7.58
CA ARG A 184 -9.03 -2.97 6.71
C ARG A 184 -9.40 -3.38 5.28
N LEU A 185 -8.83 -4.49 4.78
CA LEU A 185 -9.18 -5.05 3.47
C LEU A 185 -10.69 -5.30 3.30
N VAL A 186 -11.34 -5.86 4.33
CA VAL A 186 -12.76 -6.29 4.26
C VAL A 186 -13.73 -5.32 4.91
N ARG A 187 -13.27 -4.50 5.85
CA ARG A 187 -14.11 -3.50 6.54
C ARG A 187 -14.09 -2.14 5.86
N GLY A 188 -13.03 -1.85 5.10
CA GLY A 188 -12.90 -0.68 4.24
C GLY A 188 -13.42 -0.96 2.82
N ARG A 189 -13.09 -0.06 1.89
CA ARG A 189 -13.50 -0.15 0.48
C ARG A 189 -12.59 -1.02 -0.39
N MET A 190 -11.42 -1.44 0.11
CA MET A 190 -10.40 -2.09 -0.71
C MET A 190 -10.92 -3.36 -1.41
N ALA A 191 -11.59 -4.25 -0.70
CA ALA A 191 -12.13 -5.48 -1.30
C ALA A 191 -13.17 -5.17 -2.39
N GLU A 192 -14.05 -4.20 -2.16
CA GLU A 192 -15.07 -3.76 -3.13
C GLU A 192 -14.41 -3.20 -4.41
N VAL A 193 -13.44 -2.30 -4.26
CA VAL A 193 -12.69 -1.70 -5.38
C VAL A 193 -11.96 -2.77 -6.18
N CYS A 194 -11.29 -3.70 -5.48
CA CYS A 194 -10.60 -4.82 -6.13
C CYS A 194 -11.54 -5.73 -6.93
N VAL A 195 -12.73 -6.06 -6.39
CA VAL A 195 -13.75 -6.85 -7.12
C VAL A 195 -14.22 -6.09 -8.35
N ARG A 196 -14.60 -4.82 -8.17
CA ARG A 196 -15.15 -3.97 -9.24
C ARG A 196 -14.21 -3.86 -10.44
N HIS A 197 -12.92 -3.75 -10.17
CA HIS A 197 -11.91 -3.49 -11.20
C HIS A 197 -11.08 -4.71 -11.58
N GLY A 198 -11.36 -5.88 -11.02
CA GLY A 198 -10.63 -7.11 -11.33
C GLY A 198 -9.19 -7.14 -10.82
N VAL A 199 -8.85 -6.32 -9.82
CA VAL A 199 -7.52 -6.26 -9.21
C VAL A 199 -7.39 -7.35 -8.15
N GLY A 200 -6.31 -8.16 -8.21
CA GLY A 200 -6.05 -9.19 -7.21
C GLY A 200 -5.36 -8.62 -5.97
N VAL A 201 -5.62 -9.20 -4.80
CA VAL A 201 -4.90 -8.85 -3.56
C VAL A 201 -3.83 -9.89 -3.27
N LEU A 202 -2.61 -9.42 -2.99
CA LEU A 202 -1.54 -10.21 -2.38
C LEU A 202 -1.44 -9.79 -0.91
N ALA A 203 -1.79 -10.70 0.02
CA ALA A 203 -1.91 -10.37 1.43
C ALA A 203 -0.63 -10.67 2.20
N TYR A 204 0.04 -9.65 2.73
CA TYR A 204 1.16 -9.84 3.66
C TYR A 204 0.72 -9.60 5.12
N GLY A 205 1.61 -9.88 6.06
CA GLY A 205 1.30 -9.70 7.48
C GLY A 205 0.33 -10.72 8.07
N THR A 206 -0.06 -11.71 7.30
CA THR A 206 -1.09 -12.72 7.60
C THR A 206 -0.83 -13.45 8.92
N LEU A 207 0.44 -13.67 9.28
CA LEU A 207 0.86 -14.32 10.53
C LEU A 207 1.33 -13.34 11.61
N LEU A 208 1.16 -12.02 11.41
CA LEU A 208 1.60 -10.97 12.35
C LEU A 208 3.06 -11.15 12.80
N GLY A 209 3.96 -11.43 11.82
CA GLY A 209 5.38 -11.65 12.09
C GLY A 209 5.69 -12.90 12.94
N GLY A 210 4.70 -13.75 13.18
CA GLY A 210 4.79 -14.96 13.98
C GLY A 210 4.04 -14.91 15.30
N PHE A 211 3.26 -13.84 15.58
CA PHE A 211 2.37 -13.78 16.75
C PHE A 211 1.17 -14.74 16.62
N LEU A 212 0.75 -15.08 15.41
CA LEU A 212 -0.28 -16.11 15.18
C LEU A 212 0.36 -17.51 15.16
N GLY A 213 0.79 -17.96 16.32
CA GLY A 213 1.40 -19.25 16.55
C GLY A 213 1.20 -19.73 17.99
N GLU A 214 1.30 -21.04 18.19
CA GLU A 214 1.00 -21.74 19.44
C GLU A 214 1.73 -21.18 20.66
N LYS A 215 2.98 -20.75 20.48
CA LYS A 215 3.82 -20.24 21.57
C LYS A 215 3.29 -18.96 22.23
N TRP A 216 2.38 -18.24 21.52
CA TRP A 216 1.82 -17.00 22.02
C TRP A 216 0.44 -17.16 22.67
N VAL A 217 -0.17 -18.34 22.56
CA VAL A 217 -1.44 -18.65 23.23
C VAL A 217 -1.21 -18.62 24.74
N ASP A 218 -2.00 -17.81 25.45
CA ASP A 218 -1.88 -17.56 26.89
C ASP A 218 -0.54 -16.96 27.35
N ALA A 219 0.34 -16.58 26.41
CA ALA A 219 1.57 -15.89 26.76
C ALA A 219 1.32 -14.42 27.16
N PRO A 220 2.10 -13.85 28.10
CA PRO A 220 2.04 -12.43 28.40
C PRO A 220 2.50 -11.57 27.22
N GLU A 221 2.09 -10.30 27.20
CA GLU A 221 2.61 -9.34 26.23
C GLU A 221 4.13 -9.20 26.42
N PRO A 222 4.92 -9.21 25.34
CA PRO A 222 6.35 -8.97 25.41
C PRO A 222 6.63 -7.55 25.96
N THR A 223 7.35 -7.46 27.07
CA THR A 223 7.77 -6.19 27.69
C THR A 223 9.12 -5.71 27.15
N ASP A 224 10.03 -6.66 26.86
CA ASP A 224 11.29 -6.38 26.18
C ASP A 224 11.05 -6.39 24.65
N THR A 225 10.98 -5.20 24.06
CA THR A 225 10.84 -5.03 22.62
C THR A 225 12.18 -5.08 21.90
N GLU A 226 13.31 -4.91 22.59
CA GLU A 226 14.65 -4.98 21.98
C GLU A 226 15.03 -6.43 21.64
N GLY A 227 14.59 -7.39 22.48
CA GLY A 227 14.77 -8.83 22.21
C GLY A 227 13.87 -9.39 21.10
N LEU A 228 12.91 -8.63 20.57
CA LEU A 228 12.08 -9.03 19.46
C LEU A 228 12.78 -8.73 18.12
N ASN A 229 12.67 -9.67 17.16
CA ASN A 229 13.07 -9.38 15.81
C ASN A 229 12.20 -8.28 15.18
N TRP A 230 12.64 -7.70 14.09
CA TRP A 230 11.97 -6.57 13.42
C TRP A 230 10.50 -6.86 13.08
N SER A 231 10.21 -8.06 12.54
CA SER A 231 8.82 -8.44 12.21
C SER A 231 7.92 -8.42 13.43
N LEU A 232 8.34 -9.01 14.56
CA LEU A 232 7.56 -8.99 15.79
C LEU A 232 7.39 -7.57 16.33
N ARG A 233 8.44 -6.72 16.32
CA ARG A 233 8.32 -5.31 16.72
C ARG A 233 7.29 -4.56 15.90
N LYS A 234 7.30 -4.73 14.56
CA LYS A 234 6.31 -4.13 13.66
C LYS A 234 4.89 -4.55 14.05
N TYR A 235 4.63 -5.85 14.10
CA TYR A 235 3.26 -6.34 14.32
C TYR A 235 2.77 -6.23 15.76
N LEU A 236 3.64 -6.08 16.75
CA LEU A 236 3.22 -5.69 18.10
C LEU A 236 2.54 -4.32 18.11
N ARG A 237 2.99 -3.38 17.26
CA ARG A 237 2.30 -2.08 17.09
C ARG A 237 0.89 -2.26 16.52
N PHE A 238 0.71 -3.14 15.53
CA PHE A 238 -0.62 -3.48 15.00
C PHE A 238 -1.54 -4.05 16.09
N ILE A 239 -1.04 -4.98 16.89
CA ILE A 239 -1.79 -5.57 18.00
C ILE A 239 -2.20 -4.50 19.02
N ARG A 240 -1.29 -3.60 19.39
CA ARG A 240 -1.56 -2.51 20.35
C ARG A 240 -2.63 -1.56 19.83
N VAL A 241 -2.57 -1.17 18.57
CA VAL A 241 -3.55 -0.27 17.93
C VAL A 241 -4.90 -0.98 17.73
N ALA A 242 -4.89 -2.29 17.50
CA ALA A 242 -6.13 -3.08 17.40
C ALA A 242 -6.82 -3.36 18.75
N GLY A 243 -6.47 -2.62 19.80
CA GLY A 243 -7.09 -2.71 21.13
C GLY A 243 -6.19 -3.37 22.19
N GLY A 244 -4.94 -3.71 21.84
CA GLY A 244 -3.95 -4.24 22.77
C GLY A 244 -3.91 -5.76 22.89
N TRP A 245 -3.14 -6.23 23.85
CA TRP A 245 -2.81 -7.65 24.00
C TRP A 245 -4.01 -8.53 24.39
N ALA A 246 -4.89 -8.04 25.27
CA ALA A 246 -6.02 -8.84 25.75
C ALA A 246 -7.06 -9.15 24.63
N PRO A 247 -7.51 -8.20 23.80
CA PRO A 247 -8.31 -8.50 22.62
C PRO A 247 -7.58 -9.41 21.62
N PHE A 248 -6.30 -9.20 21.39
CA PHE A 248 -5.49 -10.10 20.55
C PHE A 248 -5.51 -11.53 21.07
N GLN A 249 -5.31 -11.74 22.39
CA GLN A 249 -5.36 -13.07 23.00
C GLN A 249 -6.72 -13.77 22.82
N ARG A 250 -7.83 -13.02 22.87
CA ARG A 250 -9.16 -13.61 22.58
C ARG A 250 -9.22 -14.16 21.15
N VAL A 251 -8.78 -13.38 20.17
CA VAL A 251 -8.75 -13.83 18.77
C VAL A 251 -7.79 -14.99 18.59
N LEU A 252 -6.59 -14.92 19.16
CA LEU A 252 -5.60 -16.00 19.08
C LEU A 252 -6.14 -17.31 19.66
N LYS A 253 -6.86 -17.27 20.79
CA LYS A 253 -7.51 -18.45 21.40
C LYS A 253 -8.60 -19.02 20.51
N ALA A 254 -9.44 -18.17 19.90
CA ALA A 254 -10.46 -18.63 18.96
C ALA A 254 -9.81 -19.36 17.76
N VAL A 255 -8.78 -18.76 17.16
CA VAL A 255 -8.01 -19.39 16.06
C VAL A 255 -7.36 -20.69 16.52
N ALA A 256 -6.78 -20.75 17.75
CA ALA A 256 -6.17 -21.97 18.29
C ALA A 256 -7.20 -23.08 18.57
N ASN A 257 -8.42 -22.74 18.98
CA ASN A 257 -9.51 -23.71 19.14
C ASN A 257 -9.92 -24.33 17.80
N VAL A 258 -10.04 -23.50 16.77
CA VAL A 258 -10.31 -23.96 15.39
C VAL A 258 -9.16 -24.83 14.90
N ALA A 259 -7.91 -24.43 15.13
CA ALA A 259 -6.71 -25.21 14.77
C ALA A 259 -6.73 -26.61 15.42
N ARG A 260 -7.09 -26.68 16.71
CA ARG A 260 -7.20 -27.94 17.44
C ARG A 260 -8.32 -28.83 16.89
N LYS A 261 -9.48 -28.23 16.54
CA LYS A 261 -10.61 -28.96 15.93
C LYS A 261 -10.19 -29.65 14.62
N HIS A 262 -9.42 -28.96 13.78
CA HIS A 262 -8.98 -29.47 12.49
C HIS A 262 -7.65 -30.25 12.53
N GLY A 263 -6.96 -30.28 13.67
CA GLY A 263 -5.67 -30.95 13.80
C GLY A 263 -4.55 -30.28 13.00
N VAL A 264 -4.62 -28.94 12.84
CA VAL A 264 -3.67 -28.12 12.05
C VAL A 264 -3.01 -27.06 12.94
N PRO A 265 -1.86 -26.48 12.53
CA PRO A 265 -1.27 -25.33 13.24
C PRO A 265 -2.16 -24.08 13.23
N VAL A 266 -2.02 -23.25 14.27
CA VAL A 266 -2.64 -21.91 14.36
C VAL A 266 -2.38 -21.08 13.09
N ALA A 267 -1.14 -21.12 12.59
CA ALA A 267 -0.76 -20.43 11.37
C ALA A 267 -1.60 -20.86 10.15
N ALA A 268 -1.93 -22.16 10.04
CA ALA A 268 -2.74 -22.65 8.91
C ALA A 268 -4.17 -22.09 8.93
N VAL A 269 -4.79 -21.97 10.11
CA VAL A 269 -6.10 -21.38 10.26
C VAL A 269 -6.07 -19.89 9.91
N ALA A 270 -5.06 -19.15 10.41
CA ALA A 270 -4.88 -17.74 10.09
C ALA A 270 -4.70 -17.51 8.58
N MET A 271 -3.90 -18.34 7.91
CA MET A 271 -3.73 -18.30 6.45
C MET A 271 -5.03 -18.63 5.71
N ARG A 272 -5.73 -19.72 6.12
CA ARG A 272 -7.00 -20.11 5.48
C ARG A 272 -8.06 -19.01 5.58
N TRP A 273 -8.17 -18.35 6.75
CA TRP A 273 -9.08 -17.23 6.94
C TRP A 273 -8.85 -16.10 5.93
N VAL A 274 -7.58 -15.74 5.68
CA VAL A 274 -7.22 -14.71 4.68
C VAL A 274 -7.41 -15.22 3.25
N LEU A 275 -7.03 -16.46 2.96
CA LEU A 275 -7.20 -17.08 1.64
C LEU A 275 -8.66 -17.22 1.23
N ASP A 276 -9.59 -17.30 2.19
CA ASP A 276 -11.03 -17.39 1.90
C ASP A 276 -11.67 -16.04 1.54
N ILE A 277 -10.95 -14.93 1.67
CA ILE A 277 -11.41 -13.62 1.18
C ILE A 277 -11.35 -13.64 -0.36
N PRO A 278 -12.47 -13.45 -1.08
CA PRO A 278 -12.56 -13.72 -2.52
C PRO A 278 -11.53 -12.97 -3.40
N VAL A 279 -11.13 -11.75 -2.99
CA VAL A 279 -10.17 -10.93 -3.75
C VAL A 279 -8.73 -11.35 -3.51
N VAL A 280 -8.44 -12.11 -2.45
CA VAL A 280 -7.10 -12.55 -2.11
C VAL A 280 -6.65 -13.66 -3.06
N LYS A 281 -5.67 -13.34 -3.87
CA LYS A 281 -5.04 -14.29 -4.81
C LYS A 281 -4.02 -15.16 -4.09
N ALA A 282 -3.21 -14.57 -3.22
CA ALA A 282 -2.24 -15.31 -2.43
C ALA A 282 -1.93 -14.60 -1.11
N VAL A 283 -1.49 -15.39 -0.11
CA VAL A 283 -0.84 -14.90 1.11
C VAL A 283 0.68 -14.92 0.94
N ILE A 284 1.37 -13.95 1.53
CA ILE A 284 2.83 -13.86 1.54
C ILE A 284 3.34 -14.23 2.92
N ILE A 285 4.09 -15.34 3.00
CA ILE A 285 4.63 -15.88 4.24
C ILE A 285 6.14 -15.73 4.24
N GLY A 286 6.70 -15.15 5.30
CA GLY A 286 8.13 -14.92 5.41
C GLY A 286 8.96 -16.19 5.31
N ALA A 287 9.93 -16.20 4.38
CA ALA A 287 10.87 -17.28 4.17
C ALA A 287 12.29 -16.74 4.43
N ARG A 288 12.98 -17.36 5.42
CA ARG A 288 14.34 -16.94 5.78
C ARG A 288 15.41 -17.52 4.86
N LEU A 289 15.07 -18.50 4.03
CA LEU A 289 15.96 -19.24 3.13
C LEU A 289 17.25 -19.73 3.84
N THR A 290 17.05 -20.40 4.95
CA THR A 290 18.10 -21.12 5.71
C THR A 290 17.90 -22.62 5.57
N LYS A 291 18.84 -23.42 6.06
CA LYS A 291 18.71 -24.89 6.13
C LYS A 291 17.45 -25.34 6.90
N GLU A 292 16.90 -24.47 7.75
CA GLU A 292 15.67 -24.72 8.50
C GLU A 292 14.39 -24.22 7.79
N SER A 293 14.48 -23.66 6.59
CA SER A 293 13.33 -23.08 5.87
C SER A 293 12.18 -24.07 5.68
N GLY A 294 12.48 -25.37 5.57
CA GLY A 294 11.48 -26.45 5.52
C GLY A 294 10.74 -26.70 6.83
N LYS A 295 11.22 -26.19 7.98
CA LYS A 295 10.69 -26.52 9.31
C LYS A 295 9.19 -26.21 9.46
N TYR A 296 8.76 -25.08 8.92
CA TYR A 296 7.36 -24.64 9.00
C TYR A 296 6.54 -24.99 7.75
N MET A 297 7.21 -25.41 6.69
CA MET A 297 6.59 -25.66 5.39
C MET A 297 5.46 -26.70 5.47
N ALA A 298 5.72 -27.85 6.09
CA ALA A 298 4.71 -28.91 6.22
C ALA A 298 3.47 -28.42 6.99
N GLY A 299 3.66 -27.65 8.06
CA GLY A 299 2.56 -27.03 8.81
C GLY A 299 1.81 -26.00 7.99
N ASN A 300 2.51 -25.14 7.25
CA ASN A 300 1.89 -24.12 6.40
C ASN A 300 1.06 -24.73 5.26
N LEU A 301 1.53 -25.81 4.66
CA LEU A 301 0.81 -26.53 3.60
C LEU A 301 -0.53 -27.09 4.06
N THR A 302 -0.71 -27.37 5.36
CA THR A 302 -2.00 -27.83 5.88
C THR A 302 -3.14 -26.82 5.69
N ALA A 303 -2.81 -25.52 5.45
CA ALA A 303 -3.81 -24.51 5.09
C ALA A 303 -4.62 -24.87 3.84
N PHE A 304 -4.09 -25.75 2.98
CA PHE A 304 -4.77 -26.26 1.78
C PHE A 304 -5.47 -27.60 2.00
N GLY A 305 -5.39 -28.16 3.20
CA GLY A 305 -5.92 -29.51 3.53
C GLY A 305 -7.26 -29.50 4.28
N PHE A 306 -7.81 -28.31 4.60
CA PHE A 306 -9.09 -28.17 5.30
C PHE A 306 -9.82 -26.91 4.86
N SER A 307 -11.08 -26.78 5.27
CA SER A 307 -11.91 -25.59 5.06
C SER A 307 -12.49 -25.13 6.38
N LEU A 308 -12.64 -23.83 6.56
CA LEU A 308 -13.37 -23.25 7.70
C LEU A 308 -14.86 -23.44 7.47
N ASP A 309 -15.57 -24.03 8.42
CA ASP A 309 -17.03 -24.07 8.41
C ASP A 309 -17.65 -22.81 9.04
N ASP A 310 -18.98 -22.71 9.02
CA ASP A 310 -19.69 -21.53 9.52
C ASP A 310 -19.47 -21.34 11.03
N ALA A 311 -19.34 -22.41 11.81
CA ALA A 311 -19.06 -22.33 13.24
C ALA A 311 -17.64 -21.80 13.52
N ASP A 312 -16.67 -22.21 12.72
CA ASP A 312 -15.29 -21.70 12.80
C ASP A 312 -15.25 -20.18 12.51
N ARG A 313 -15.94 -19.77 11.44
CA ARG A 313 -16.02 -18.36 11.06
C ARG A 313 -16.74 -17.52 12.11
N ALA A 314 -17.84 -18.02 12.66
CA ALA A 314 -18.59 -17.36 13.71
C ALA A 314 -17.75 -17.20 15.00
N ALA A 315 -17.04 -18.23 15.43
CA ALA A 315 -16.17 -18.17 16.62
C ALA A 315 -15.03 -17.15 16.46
N ILE A 316 -14.42 -17.09 15.28
CA ILE A 316 -13.38 -16.08 14.99
C ILE A 316 -14.00 -14.68 14.94
N ALA A 317 -15.16 -14.51 14.29
CA ALA A 317 -15.85 -13.23 14.18
C ALA A 317 -16.29 -12.69 15.56
N GLU A 318 -16.85 -13.53 16.42
CA GLU A 318 -17.20 -13.17 17.81
C GLU A 318 -15.97 -12.68 18.59
N ALA A 319 -14.84 -13.39 18.49
CA ALA A 319 -13.61 -12.96 19.13
C ALA A 319 -13.08 -11.62 18.59
N GLN A 320 -13.34 -11.32 17.31
CA GLN A 320 -12.95 -10.07 16.66
C GLN A 320 -13.82 -8.87 17.06
N GLU A 321 -14.99 -9.04 17.64
CA GLU A 321 -15.86 -7.93 18.11
C GLU A 321 -15.18 -7.06 19.17
N GLY A 322 -14.25 -7.64 19.93
CA GLY A 322 -13.47 -6.93 20.93
C GLY A 322 -12.26 -6.16 20.39
N LEU A 323 -12.01 -6.19 19.08
CA LEU A 323 -10.93 -5.44 18.45
C LEU A 323 -11.36 -4.01 18.11
N THR A 324 -10.44 -3.07 18.30
CA THR A 324 -10.53 -1.75 17.68
C THR A 324 -10.04 -1.85 16.23
N ASP A 325 -10.71 -1.18 15.31
CA ASP A 325 -10.23 -1.15 13.92
C ASP A 325 -8.93 -0.35 13.82
N ILE A 326 -7.98 -0.87 13.06
CA ILE A 326 -6.75 -0.16 12.76
C ILE A 326 -7.10 1.08 11.94
N PRO A 327 -6.63 2.29 12.34
CA PRO A 327 -6.98 3.54 11.67
C PRO A 327 -6.51 3.60 10.21
N GLY A 328 -7.30 4.27 9.39
CA GLY A 328 -7.01 4.48 7.98
C GLY A 328 -7.41 3.33 7.09
N ASP A 329 -7.03 3.42 5.82
CA ASP A 329 -7.20 2.36 4.80
C ASP A 329 -5.92 1.52 4.67
N CYS A 330 -5.96 0.49 3.87
CA CYS A 330 -4.79 -0.33 3.53
C CYS A 330 -3.64 0.55 3.02
N GLY A 331 -2.47 0.44 3.64
CA GLY A 331 -1.28 1.21 3.28
C GLY A 331 -1.14 2.58 3.94
N ASP A 332 -2.16 3.09 4.64
CA ASP A 332 -2.07 4.38 5.35
C ASP A 332 -1.03 4.37 6.47
N GLU A 333 -0.69 3.19 7.01
CA GLU A 333 0.39 3.00 7.97
C GLU A 333 1.76 3.46 7.46
N TYR A 334 1.91 3.72 6.18
CA TYR A 334 3.15 4.25 5.58
C TYR A 334 3.09 5.75 5.32
N ARG A 335 1.91 6.38 5.36
CA ARG A 335 1.70 7.76 4.89
C ARG A 335 0.98 8.67 5.87
N ARG A 336 0.11 8.15 6.71
CA ARG A 336 -0.83 8.99 7.47
C ARG A 336 -0.82 8.70 8.96
N PRO A 337 -0.62 9.73 9.81
CA PRO A 337 -0.89 9.59 11.23
C PRO A 337 -2.40 9.31 11.47
N PRO A 338 -2.81 8.76 12.58
CA PRO A 338 -1.99 8.52 13.78
C PRO A 338 -1.22 7.20 13.79
N PHE A 339 -1.40 6.36 12.79
CA PHE A 339 -0.79 5.05 12.74
C PHE A 339 0.27 4.99 11.63
N LEU A 340 1.48 5.42 11.96
CA LEU A 340 2.66 5.24 11.12
C LEU A 340 3.46 4.07 11.66
N THR A 341 3.66 3.04 10.84
CA THR A 341 4.52 1.89 11.18
C THR A 341 5.79 1.85 10.37
N ALA A 342 6.03 2.82 9.53
CA ALA A 342 7.21 2.94 8.69
C ALA A 342 8.50 2.96 9.52
N SER A 343 8.82 1.86 10.20
CA SER A 343 10.03 1.72 10.98
C SER A 343 11.11 1.14 10.09
N GLY A 344 12.13 1.93 9.82
CA GLY A 344 13.27 1.57 9.02
C GLY A 344 12.96 1.46 7.52
N ASP A 345 11.81 1.94 7.13
CA ASP A 345 11.41 2.06 5.75
C ASP A 345 11.90 3.39 5.18
N LEU A 346 12.00 3.44 3.87
CA LEU A 346 12.48 4.59 3.11
C LEU A 346 11.63 5.86 3.24
N SER A 347 10.58 5.85 4.05
CA SER A 347 9.67 6.98 4.28
C SER A 347 10.31 8.21 4.92
N ASP A 348 11.49 8.06 5.54
CA ASP A 348 12.27 9.18 6.06
C ASP A 348 12.87 10.08 4.95
N HIS A 349 12.74 9.67 3.69
CA HIS A 349 13.29 10.41 2.54
C HIS A 349 12.43 11.60 2.12
N ILE A 350 11.21 11.74 2.61
CA ILE A 350 10.34 12.86 2.27
C ILE A 350 10.72 14.06 3.14
N THR A 351 11.87 14.64 2.84
CA THR A 351 12.43 15.74 3.62
C THR A 351 12.10 17.09 3.00
N GLY A 352 10.99 17.68 3.41
CA GLY A 352 10.71 19.10 3.20
C GLY A 352 11.19 20.01 4.36
N ARG A 353 12.08 19.55 5.25
CA ARG A 353 12.46 20.29 6.47
C ARG A 353 13.13 21.63 6.18
N ASP A 354 14.06 21.68 5.22
CA ASP A 354 14.79 22.91 4.88
C ASP A 354 13.91 23.93 4.11
N GLU A 355 13.03 23.45 3.22
CA GLU A 355 12.06 24.31 2.53
C GLU A 355 11.06 24.90 3.53
N ARG A 356 10.52 24.08 4.43
CA ARG A 356 9.57 24.56 5.46
C ARG A 356 10.19 25.64 6.33
N ARG A 357 11.43 25.48 6.77
CA ARG A 357 12.13 26.49 7.57
C ARG A 357 12.28 27.82 6.82
N LYS A 358 12.68 27.79 5.54
CA LYS A 358 12.81 28.99 4.71
C LYS A 358 11.47 29.71 4.52
N ILE A 359 10.38 28.95 4.36
CA ILE A 359 9.04 29.50 4.25
C ILE A 359 8.62 30.18 5.55
N GLU A 360 8.83 29.54 6.71
CA GLU A 360 8.51 30.12 8.01
C GLU A 360 9.35 31.37 8.30
N GLU A 361 10.62 31.39 7.94
CA GLU A 361 11.49 32.59 8.02
C GLU A 361 10.95 33.74 7.15
N ALA A 362 10.52 33.44 5.91
CA ALA A 362 9.92 34.43 5.02
C ALA A 362 8.61 34.99 5.57
N ILE A 363 7.73 34.13 6.09
CA ILE A 363 6.45 34.55 6.70
C ILE A 363 6.69 35.39 7.95
N THR A 364 7.59 34.97 8.82
CA THR A 364 7.95 35.71 10.04
C THR A 364 8.50 37.10 9.71
N SER A 365 9.19 37.24 8.58
CA SER A 365 9.71 38.51 8.06
C SER A 365 8.64 39.33 7.33
N GLY A 366 7.37 38.92 7.35
CA GLY A 366 6.25 39.65 6.76
C GLY A 366 6.12 39.48 5.25
N HIS A 367 6.77 38.54 4.61
CA HIS A 367 6.69 38.34 3.18
C HIS A 367 5.39 37.59 2.80
N ARG A 368 4.85 37.94 1.63
CA ARG A 368 3.92 37.11 0.87
C ARG A 368 4.71 36.00 0.19
N VAL A 369 4.30 34.76 0.34
CA VAL A 369 4.92 33.61 -0.31
C VAL A 369 3.98 33.06 -1.37
N GLU A 370 4.50 32.80 -2.58
CA GLU A 370 3.75 32.29 -3.71
C GLU A 370 4.32 30.94 -4.15
N TYR A 371 3.45 29.98 -4.42
CA TYR A 371 3.80 28.70 -5.00
C TYR A 371 3.31 28.61 -6.44
N HIS A 372 4.22 28.30 -7.35
CA HIS A 372 3.96 28.05 -8.76
C HIS A 372 4.11 26.57 -9.06
N SER A 373 3.09 25.95 -9.64
CA SER A 373 3.09 24.52 -9.98
C SER A 373 3.77 24.22 -11.32
N GLY A 374 4.12 25.26 -12.09
CA GLY A 374 4.64 25.12 -13.46
C GLY A 374 3.53 25.02 -14.51
N SER A 375 2.28 25.26 -14.16
CA SER A 375 1.19 25.30 -15.13
C SER A 375 1.42 26.42 -16.15
N LYS A 376 1.25 26.11 -17.43
CA LYS A 376 1.35 27.10 -18.53
C LYS A 376 0.42 28.29 -18.38
N TRP A 377 -0.64 28.15 -17.62
CA TRP A 377 -1.64 29.19 -17.40
C TRP A 377 -1.23 30.22 -16.34
N GLU A 378 -0.36 29.86 -15.41
CA GLU A 378 0.10 30.76 -14.33
C GLU A 378 0.70 32.05 -14.88
N PRO A 379 1.70 32.04 -15.80
CA PRO A 379 2.24 33.25 -16.38
C PRO A 379 1.28 33.94 -17.35
N ILE A 380 0.40 33.19 -18.03
CA ILE A 380 -0.55 33.80 -19.01
C ILE A 380 -1.62 34.62 -18.29
N ALA A 381 -2.19 34.03 -17.21
CA ALA A 381 -3.30 34.69 -16.48
C ALA A 381 -2.83 35.49 -15.25
N GLY A 382 -1.52 35.45 -14.93
CA GLY A 382 -0.93 36.23 -13.84
C GLY A 382 -1.38 35.75 -12.45
N TYR A 383 -1.48 34.43 -12.23
CA TYR A 383 -1.87 33.86 -10.94
C TYR A 383 -0.84 32.87 -10.43
N SER A 384 -0.88 32.58 -9.13
CA SER A 384 -0.09 31.54 -8.47
C SER A 384 -0.97 30.33 -8.13
N ARG A 385 -0.43 29.12 -8.10
CA ARG A 385 -1.16 27.92 -7.65
C ARG A 385 -1.68 28.10 -6.24
N ALA A 386 -0.86 28.67 -5.36
CA ALA A 386 -1.27 29.03 -4.01
C ALA A 386 -0.48 30.23 -3.50
N VAL A 387 -1.06 30.95 -2.54
CA VAL A 387 -0.47 32.14 -1.92
C VAL A 387 -0.64 32.05 -0.42
N ARG A 388 0.45 32.30 0.35
CA ARG A 388 0.42 32.45 1.80
C ARG A 388 0.70 33.91 2.21
N VAL A 389 -0.15 34.44 3.09
CA VAL A 389 0.03 35.75 3.75
C VAL A 389 -0.27 35.55 5.24
N GLY A 390 0.74 35.69 6.07
CA GLY A 390 0.62 35.33 7.49
C GLY A 390 0.23 33.87 7.68
N ASN A 391 -0.85 33.58 8.39
CA ASN A 391 -1.34 32.23 8.59
C ASN A 391 -2.29 31.73 7.49
N ILE A 392 -2.74 32.61 6.61
CA ILE A 392 -3.75 32.26 5.61
C ILE A 392 -3.09 31.76 4.33
N ILE A 393 -3.45 30.54 3.91
CA ILE A 393 -3.09 30.01 2.59
C ILE A 393 -4.36 29.94 1.74
N ARG A 394 -4.27 30.43 0.50
CA ARG A 394 -5.33 30.30 -0.51
C ARG A 394 -4.82 29.52 -1.70
N VAL A 395 -5.53 28.46 -2.05
CA VAL A 395 -5.25 27.62 -3.22
C VAL A 395 -6.24 27.98 -4.31
N SER A 396 -5.73 28.29 -5.48
CA SER A 396 -6.52 28.63 -6.69
C SER A 396 -7.33 27.43 -7.17
N GLY A 397 -8.35 27.67 -8.00
CA GLY A 397 -9.14 26.65 -8.67
C GLY A 397 -8.25 25.56 -9.25
N THR A 398 -8.47 24.34 -8.80
CA THR A 398 -7.63 23.18 -9.08
C THR A 398 -8.47 22.08 -9.69
N THR A 399 -8.04 21.56 -10.83
CA THR A 399 -8.63 20.42 -11.55
C THR A 399 -7.65 19.27 -11.59
N ALA A 400 -8.11 18.07 -11.94
CA ALA A 400 -7.34 16.84 -11.95
C ALA A 400 -6.36 16.73 -13.14
N ASN A 401 -5.59 17.81 -13.39
CA ASN A 401 -4.59 17.82 -14.45
C ASN A 401 -3.45 16.86 -14.15
N PRO A 402 -3.03 16.04 -15.14
CA PRO A 402 -1.86 15.20 -14.99
C PRO A 402 -0.56 16.03 -14.96
N PRO A 403 0.55 15.43 -14.49
CA PRO A 403 1.89 16.00 -14.67
C PRO A 403 2.16 16.34 -16.14
N ALA A 404 2.81 17.48 -16.37
CA ALA A 404 3.08 17.97 -17.73
C ALA A 404 3.95 16.99 -18.55
N GLU A 405 4.79 16.22 -17.88
CA GLU A 405 5.68 15.21 -18.45
C GLU A 405 4.92 14.05 -19.14
N LEU A 406 3.67 13.79 -18.72
CA LEU A 406 2.82 12.79 -19.36
C LEU A 406 2.23 13.26 -20.70
N GLY A 407 2.17 14.56 -20.95
CA GLY A 407 1.69 15.11 -22.22
C GLY A 407 0.32 14.54 -22.63
N SER A 408 0.24 14.00 -23.85
CA SER A 408 -0.99 13.38 -24.38
C SER A 408 -1.24 11.95 -23.90
N GLN A 409 -0.36 11.36 -23.09
CA GLN A 409 -0.50 9.98 -22.62
C GLN A 409 -1.62 9.85 -21.57
N LEU A 410 -1.91 10.93 -20.85
CA LEU A 410 -2.97 11.01 -19.85
C LEU A 410 -3.68 12.37 -19.96
N ALA A 411 -4.94 12.37 -20.36
CA ALA A 411 -5.72 13.60 -20.53
C ALA A 411 -6.16 14.20 -19.18
N VAL A 412 -6.54 13.34 -18.23
CA VAL A 412 -7.01 13.71 -16.89
C VAL A 412 -6.73 12.59 -15.91
N VAL A 413 -6.31 12.92 -14.69
CA VAL A 413 -6.16 11.94 -13.61
C VAL A 413 -7.53 11.57 -13.07
N GLY A 414 -7.81 10.25 -12.95
CA GLY A 414 -9.12 9.76 -12.51
C GLY A 414 -10.13 9.54 -13.64
N GLY A 415 -9.75 9.81 -14.90
CA GLY A 415 -10.58 9.52 -16.09
C GLY A 415 -11.97 10.15 -16.02
N VAL A 416 -13.00 9.36 -16.28
CA VAL A 416 -14.41 9.79 -16.31
C VAL A 416 -15.12 9.72 -14.94
N SER A 417 -14.40 9.40 -13.87
CA SER A 417 -14.93 9.31 -12.50
C SER A 417 -14.74 10.63 -11.75
N ALA A 418 -15.84 11.29 -11.38
CA ALA A 418 -15.78 12.51 -10.60
C ALA A 418 -15.24 12.26 -9.18
N ARG A 419 -15.49 11.07 -8.59
CA ARG A 419 -14.88 10.63 -7.33
C ARG A 419 -13.35 10.61 -7.44
N SER A 420 -12.80 9.93 -8.45
CA SER A 420 -11.35 9.82 -8.63
C SER A 420 -10.71 11.15 -8.98
N GLN A 421 -11.36 11.99 -9.78
CA GLN A 421 -10.89 13.35 -10.04
C GLN A 421 -10.87 14.19 -8.75
N THR A 422 -11.87 14.04 -7.86
CA THR A 422 -11.89 14.75 -6.56
C THR A 422 -10.68 14.36 -5.70
N VAL A 423 -10.34 13.07 -5.64
CA VAL A 423 -9.15 12.61 -4.90
C VAL A 423 -7.88 13.23 -5.50
N ALA A 424 -7.71 13.17 -6.82
CA ALA A 424 -6.56 13.77 -7.51
C ALA A 424 -6.43 15.27 -7.27
N VAL A 425 -7.56 16.00 -7.27
CA VAL A 425 -7.59 17.44 -6.97
C VAL A 425 -7.10 17.70 -5.54
N PHE A 426 -7.52 16.90 -4.56
CA PHE A 426 -7.05 17.06 -3.18
C PHE A 426 -5.57 16.72 -3.00
N ASP A 427 -5.00 15.80 -3.74
CA ASP A 427 -3.56 15.55 -3.73
C ASP A 427 -2.77 16.77 -4.21
N ILE A 428 -3.27 17.44 -5.26
CA ILE A 428 -2.68 18.69 -5.77
C ILE A 428 -2.82 19.85 -4.75
N ILE A 429 -3.98 19.96 -4.10
CA ILE A 429 -4.23 20.96 -3.06
C ILE A 429 -3.32 20.68 -1.85
N GLU A 430 -3.22 19.43 -1.38
CA GLU A 430 -2.35 19.07 -0.27
C GLU A 430 -0.88 19.37 -0.58
N ARG A 431 -0.43 19.09 -1.80
CA ARG A 431 0.91 19.49 -2.28
C ARG A 431 1.11 21.00 -2.15
N ALA A 432 0.16 21.80 -2.63
CA ALA A 432 0.24 23.24 -2.56
C ALA A 432 0.29 23.77 -1.12
N LEU A 433 -0.51 23.20 -0.23
CA LEU A 433 -0.48 23.52 1.19
C LEU A 433 0.88 23.18 1.83
N LYS A 434 1.39 21.96 1.59
CA LYS A 434 2.71 21.51 2.11
C LYS A 434 3.84 22.44 1.61
N ARG A 435 3.79 22.87 0.35
CA ARG A 435 4.79 23.78 -0.24
C ARG A 435 4.76 25.18 0.39
N LEU A 436 3.68 25.55 1.06
CA LEU A 436 3.54 26.81 1.78
C LEU A 436 3.54 26.64 3.31
N GLY A 437 3.97 25.45 3.81
CA GLY A 437 4.11 25.15 5.23
C GLY A 437 2.79 24.90 5.97
N GLY A 438 1.71 24.63 5.23
CA GLY A 438 0.41 24.22 5.78
C GLY A 438 0.11 22.74 5.59
N SER A 439 -1.10 22.33 5.97
CA SER A 439 -1.57 20.95 5.90
C SER A 439 -3.07 20.86 5.64
N MET A 440 -3.56 19.71 5.24
CA MET A 440 -4.99 19.46 5.04
C MET A 440 -5.81 19.58 6.33
N SER A 441 -5.22 19.30 7.50
CA SER A 441 -5.89 19.47 8.80
C SER A 441 -6.16 20.95 9.16
N GLU A 442 -5.57 21.90 8.46
CA GLU A 442 -5.71 23.33 8.65
C GLU A 442 -6.65 23.98 7.64
N VAL A 443 -7.26 23.17 6.74
CA VAL A 443 -8.23 23.66 5.77
C VAL A 443 -9.52 24.06 6.50
N VAL A 444 -9.91 25.32 6.34
CA VAL A 444 -11.12 25.92 6.97
C VAL A 444 -12.27 26.08 5.99
N ARG A 445 -11.97 26.12 4.69
CA ARG A 445 -12.98 26.31 3.64
C ARG A 445 -12.59 25.61 2.34
N THR A 446 -13.63 25.05 1.67
CA THR A 446 -13.56 24.59 0.28
C THR A 446 -14.70 25.16 -0.54
N ARG A 447 -14.45 25.39 -1.83
CA ARG A 447 -15.48 25.62 -2.85
C ARG A 447 -15.32 24.55 -3.92
N VAL A 448 -16.36 23.76 -4.09
CA VAL A 448 -16.40 22.63 -5.02
C VAL A 448 -17.32 22.98 -6.18
N MET A 449 -16.79 22.98 -7.38
CA MET A 449 -17.51 23.17 -8.62
C MET A 449 -17.53 21.85 -9.38
N ILE A 450 -18.70 21.39 -9.76
CA ILE A 450 -18.89 20.14 -10.50
C ILE A 450 -19.55 20.43 -11.85
N ARG A 451 -19.14 19.65 -12.87
CA ARG A 451 -19.71 19.79 -14.21
C ARG A 451 -21.13 19.25 -14.31
N ARG A 452 -21.43 18.14 -13.64
CA ARG A 452 -22.67 17.39 -13.78
C ARG A 452 -23.36 17.24 -12.43
N GLU A 453 -24.64 17.58 -12.34
CA GLU A 453 -25.42 17.45 -11.11
C GLU A 453 -25.47 16.03 -10.57
N GLN A 454 -25.47 15.04 -11.45
CA GLN A 454 -25.47 13.61 -11.07
C GLN A 454 -24.24 13.20 -10.25
N ASP A 455 -23.14 13.94 -10.30
CA ASP A 455 -21.87 13.63 -9.62
C ASP A 455 -21.85 14.14 -8.16
N VAL A 456 -22.89 14.85 -7.70
CA VAL A 456 -22.97 15.47 -6.36
C VAL A 456 -22.63 14.47 -5.24
N VAL A 457 -23.22 13.27 -5.30
CA VAL A 457 -23.07 12.27 -4.22
C VAL A 457 -21.64 11.77 -4.16
N GLU A 458 -21.10 11.29 -5.29
CA GLU A 458 -19.77 10.69 -5.31
C GLU A 458 -18.65 11.71 -5.01
N VAL A 459 -18.82 12.98 -5.45
CA VAL A 459 -17.89 14.07 -5.10
C VAL A 459 -17.98 14.42 -3.62
N SER A 460 -19.20 14.48 -3.05
CA SER A 460 -19.41 14.76 -1.64
C SER A 460 -18.83 13.66 -0.75
N GLU A 461 -18.98 12.41 -1.14
CA GLU A 461 -18.41 11.26 -0.42
C GLU A 461 -16.88 11.27 -0.49
N ALA A 462 -16.29 11.57 -1.65
CA ALA A 462 -14.84 11.69 -1.80
C ALA A 462 -14.28 12.85 -0.96
N HIS A 463 -14.93 14.01 -0.98
CA HIS A 463 -14.60 15.16 -0.15
C HIS A 463 -14.68 14.78 1.35
N GLY A 464 -15.78 14.15 1.76
CA GLY A 464 -15.97 13.70 3.14
C GLY A 464 -14.90 12.71 3.59
N TRP A 465 -14.54 11.74 2.73
CA TRP A 465 -13.48 10.78 3.01
C TRP A 465 -12.11 11.46 3.21
N VAL A 466 -11.73 12.39 2.33
CA VAL A 466 -10.46 13.12 2.45
C VAL A 466 -10.37 13.84 3.80
N PHE A 467 -11.38 14.62 4.18
CA PHE A 467 -11.35 15.38 5.43
C PHE A 467 -11.52 14.52 6.69
N GLN A 468 -12.18 13.37 6.59
CA GLN A 468 -12.20 12.38 7.68
C GLN A 468 -10.80 11.82 7.96
N CYS A 469 -9.99 11.57 6.92
CA CYS A 469 -8.59 11.14 7.09
C CYS A 469 -7.76 12.18 7.87
N HIS A 470 -8.08 13.46 7.71
CA HIS A 470 -7.40 14.58 8.39
C HIS A 470 -8.11 15.07 9.66
N ARG A 471 -9.24 14.44 10.05
CA ARG A 471 -10.01 14.72 11.28
C ARG A 471 -10.54 16.15 11.40
N VAL A 472 -10.82 16.80 10.29
CA VAL A 472 -11.39 18.14 10.23
C VAL A 472 -12.62 18.18 9.32
N ARG A 473 -13.42 19.22 9.44
CA ARG A 473 -14.62 19.46 8.61
C ARG A 473 -14.66 20.94 8.21
N PRO A 474 -14.10 21.29 7.03
CA PRO A 474 -14.14 22.69 6.56
C PRO A 474 -15.55 23.12 6.20
N ALA A 475 -15.80 24.42 6.24
CA ALA A 475 -16.97 24.99 5.59
C ALA A 475 -16.90 24.70 4.09
N ASN A 476 -18.00 24.23 3.49
CA ASN A 476 -18.03 23.86 2.08
C ASN A 476 -19.16 24.57 1.33
N THR A 477 -18.89 24.90 0.07
CA THR A 477 -19.90 25.27 -0.92
C THR A 477 -19.73 24.40 -2.13
N LEU A 478 -20.78 23.64 -2.51
CA LEU A 478 -20.81 22.85 -3.72
C LEU A 478 -21.82 23.44 -4.71
N THR A 479 -21.42 23.63 -5.96
CA THR A 479 -22.26 24.16 -7.01
C THR A 479 -21.94 23.51 -8.37
N THR A 480 -22.86 23.55 -9.29
CA THR A 480 -22.60 23.20 -10.69
C THR A 480 -22.01 24.38 -11.43
N ALA A 481 -21.04 24.13 -12.31
CA ALA A 481 -20.39 25.15 -13.12
C ALA A 481 -19.89 24.59 -14.46
N GLY A 482 -19.73 25.46 -15.44
CA GLY A 482 -18.97 25.14 -16.64
C GLY A 482 -17.47 25.16 -16.32
N LEU A 483 -16.82 24.00 -16.43
CA LEU A 483 -15.39 23.86 -16.19
C LEU A 483 -14.59 23.97 -17.48
N ILE A 484 -13.36 24.47 -17.38
CA ILE A 484 -12.44 24.56 -18.54
C ILE A 484 -11.80 23.18 -18.78
N GLY A 485 -11.93 22.69 -20.02
CA GLY A 485 -11.53 21.34 -20.44
C GLY A 485 -12.69 20.35 -20.33
N ASP A 486 -12.98 19.64 -21.44
CA ASP A 486 -14.15 18.78 -21.54
C ASP A 486 -14.06 17.56 -20.59
N GLU A 487 -12.84 17.12 -20.25
CA GLU A 487 -12.54 15.99 -19.37
C GLU A 487 -12.69 16.32 -17.88
N MET A 488 -12.68 17.63 -17.53
CA MET A 488 -12.71 18.06 -16.13
C MET A 488 -14.13 17.99 -15.57
N LEU A 489 -14.32 17.18 -14.55
CA LEU A 489 -15.60 16.98 -13.88
C LEU A 489 -15.71 17.76 -12.57
N VAL A 490 -14.55 18.05 -11.95
CA VAL A 490 -14.46 18.70 -10.64
C VAL A 490 -13.36 19.76 -10.66
N GLU A 491 -13.65 20.90 -10.05
CA GLU A 491 -12.67 21.96 -9.72
C GLU A 491 -12.88 22.37 -8.27
N ILE A 492 -11.78 22.53 -7.50
CA ILE A 492 -11.87 22.89 -6.09
C ILE A 492 -10.91 24.03 -5.77
N GLU A 493 -11.40 25.02 -5.00
CA GLU A 493 -10.62 26.01 -4.29
C GLU A 493 -10.54 25.65 -2.80
N ALA A 494 -9.42 25.99 -2.13
CA ALA A 494 -9.27 25.76 -0.70
C ALA A 494 -8.64 26.96 0.00
N GLU A 495 -9.07 27.20 1.25
CA GLU A 495 -8.44 28.14 2.17
C GLU A 495 -8.04 27.39 3.44
N ALA A 496 -6.81 27.63 3.91
CA ALA A 496 -6.30 27.09 5.16
C ALA A 496 -5.81 28.21 6.09
N ASP A 497 -5.97 28.00 7.40
CA ASP A 497 -5.45 28.86 8.46
C ASP A 497 -4.43 28.06 9.26
N VAL A 498 -3.14 28.34 9.03
CA VAL A 498 -2.03 27.60 9.62
C VAL A 498 -2.04 27.75 11.15
N GLY A 499 -2.01 26.60 11.83
CA GLY A 499 -2.13 26.50 13.29
C GLY A 499 -3.55 26.22 13.79
N SER A 500 -4.57 26.23 12.91
CA SER A 500 -5.98 25.98 13.33
C SER A 500 -6.33 24.50 13.51
N GLY A 501 -5.48 23.57 13.01
CA GLY A 501 -5.75 22.13 13.00
C GLY A 501 -5.33 21.36 14.26
N GLU A 502 -4.70 22.02 15.24
CA GLU A 502 -4.15 21.33 16.44
C GLU A 502 -5.24 20.86 17.42
N SER A 503 -6.38 21.53 17.46
CA SER A 503 -7.51 21.14 18.30
C SER A 503 -8.84 21.57 17.65
N VAL A 504 -9.81 20.62 17.61
CA VAL A 504 -11.15 20.90 17.08
C VAL A 504 -12.18 20.78 18.19
N PHE A 505 -12.89 21.87 18.45
CA PHE A 505 -14.05 21.89 19.35
C PHE A 505 -15.34 21.93 18.52
N VAL A 506 -16.21 20.94 18.71
CA VAL A 506 -17.47 20.84 17.97
C VAL A 506 -18.60 21.40 18.83
N VAL A 507 -19.33 22.40 18.32
CA VAL A 507 -20.57 22.90 18.90
C VAL A 507 -21.72 22.22 18.16
N GLU A 508 -22.60 21.52 18.90
CA GLU A 508 -23.81 20.90 18.36
C GLU A 508 -24.98 21.89 18.22
#